data_f18392eb3e11b4169be21996268a202d
#
_entry.id   f18392eb3e11b4169be21996268a202d
#
_cell.length_a   1.000
_cell.length_b   1.000
_cell.length_c   1.000
_cell.angle_alpha   90.00
_cell.angle_beta   90.00
_cell.angle_gamma   90.00
#
_symmetry.space_group_name_H-M   'P 1'
#
loop_
_entity.id
_entity.type
_entity.pdbx_description
1 polymer ?
#
loop_
_entity_poly.entity_id
_entity_poly.type
_entity_poly.pdbx_seq_one_letter_code
_entity_poly.pdbx_strand_id
1 'polypeptide(L)'
;IPTNWKDDVLLENYAYGHMSQGKAPGGWVMKMSPDGKNREIITMGFRNPCDFALNRDGELFVYDADMEYDIGSPWYRPTRINHGISGGDSGWRATSKKWREYFPDTVGSVVDVGPGSPTGVIAGMNARFPTHYRDALFICDWTFATMYSIHLKPNGSSYIGEKREFISNSDGSLALTDVVIGPDGNMYFCVGGRGGQSYLYRITYTGSESTELSQLDTTSEHAKARATRRKLESFHGSANGEALGVAWTHLGSEDYHIRYAARIAIEWQNPKFWAQKAYSEKNDLA
;
A
#
# COMPACT_ATOMS: atom_id res chain seq x y z
N ILE A 1 7.84 -0.56 14.92
CA ILE A 1 6.41 -0.19 14.90
C ILE A 1 5.95 -0.23 16.34
N PRO A 2 5.39 0.88 16.87
CA PRO A 2 4.81 0.86 18.20
C PRO A 2 3.74 -0.23 18.27
N THR A 3 3.87 -1.14 19.21
CA THR A 3 2.99 -2.32 19.31
C THR A 3 1.88 -2.16 20.33
N ASN A 4 1.73 -0.99 20.91
CA ASN A 4 0.68 -0.75 21.91
C ASN A 4 -0.63 -0.33 21.23
N TRP A 5 -1.32 -1.32 20.70
CA TRP A 5 -2.61 -1.15 20.03
C TRP A 5 -3.80 -1.04 20.99
N LYS A 6 -3.51 -0.97 22.30
CA LYS A 6 -4.54 -0.80 23.33
C LYS A 6 -5.12 0.61 23.36
N ASP A 7 -4.46 1.55 22.67
CA ASP A 7 -4.84 2.96 22.64
C ASP A 7 -5.73 3.31 21.43
N ASP A 8 -6.50 2.34 20.94
CA ASP A 8 -7.57 2.65 19.98
C ASP A 8 -8.57 3.61 20.66
N VAL A 9 -9.03 4.60 19.92
CA VAL A 9 -9.85 5.72 20.42
C VAL A 9 -11.15 5.24 21.06
N LEU A 10 -11.67 4.07 20.65
CA LEU A 10 -12.85 3.43 21.23
C LEU A 10 -12.49 2.05 21.79
N LEU A 11 -13.10 1.71 22.90
CA LEU A 11 -12.95 0.39 23.50
C LEU A 11 -13.54 -0.71 22.60
N GLU A 12 -12.96 -1.92 22.63
CA GLU A 12 -13.37 -3.06 21.81
C GLU A 12 -14.86 -3.40 21.91
N ASN A 13 -15.48 -3.19 23.07
CA ASN A 13 -16.90 -3.45 23.31
C ASN A 13 -17.86 -2.49 22.57
N TYR A 14 -17.36 -1.46 21.94
CA TYR A 14 -18.13 -0.57 21.06
C TYR A 14 -18.00 -0.93 19.57
N ALA A 15 -17.29 -2.01 19.25
CA ALA A 15 -17.17 -2.48 17.87
C ALA A 15 -18.43 -3.27 17.48
N TYR A 16 -19.20 -2.72 16.56
CA TYR A 16 -20.36 -3.36 15.93
C TYR A 16 -20.18 -3.36 14.41
N GLY A 17 -20.75 -4.37 13.75
CA GLY A 17 -20.71 -4.46 12.29
C GLY A 17 -19.83 -5.57 11.77
N HIS A 18 -19.51 -5.54 10.49
CA HIS A 18 -18.87 -6.65 9.78
C HIS A 18 -17.50 -7.06 10.36
N MET A 19 -16.76 -6.11 10.88
CA MET A 19 -15.41 -6.33 11.40
C MET A 19 -15.33 -6.19 12.93
N SER A 20 -16.42 -6.44 13.64
CA SER A 20 -16.49 -6.32 15.10
C SER A 20 -15.52 -7.24 15.84
N GLN A 21 -15.13 -8.36 15.24
CA GLN A 21 -14.14 -9.30 15.78
C GLN A 21 -12.69 -9.00 15.32
N GLY A 22 -12.53 -8.10 14.37
CA GLY A 22 -11.20 -7.69 13.88
C GLY A 22 -10.48 -6.86 14.94
N LYS A 23 -9.19 -7.14 15.15
CA LYS A 23 -8.34 -6.40 16.08
C LYS A 23 -7.30 -5.59 15.32
N ALA A 24 -6.98 -4.41 15.84
CA ALA A 24 -5.82 -3.70 15.37
C ALA A 24 -4.54 -4.56 15.56
N PRO A 25 -3.60 -4.52 14.63
CA PRO A 25 -3.43 -3.58 13.53
C PRO A 25 -4.24 -3.89 12.26
N GLY A 26 -5.17 -4.82 12.27
CA GLY A 26 -5.88 -5.28 11.09
C GLY A 26 -4.97 -6.10 10.15
N GLY A 27 -5.12 -5.91 8.85
CA GLY A 27 -4.24 -6.51 7.85
C GLY A 27 -2.84 -5.90 7.86
N TRP A 28 -1.85 -6.69 7.50
CA TRP A 28 -0.45 -6.27 7.44
C TRP A 28 0.31 -7.03 6.34
N VAL A 29 1.43 -6.45 5.90
CA VAL A 29 2.39 -7.11 5.01
C VAL A 29 3.68 -7.37 5.79
N MET A 30 4.17 -8.60 5.72
CA MET A 30 5.35 -9.06 6.43
C MET A 30 6.40 -9.58 5.45
N LYS A 31 7.65 -9.20 5.67
CA LYS A 31 8.82 -9.83 5.07
C LYS A 31 9.26 -10.97 5.97
N MET A 32 9.61 -12.09 5.37
CA MET A 32 10.07 -13.26 6.10
C MET A 32 11.28 -13.88 5.38
N SER A 33 12.25 -14.39 6.15
CA SER A 33 13.33 -15.19 5.57
C SER A 33 12.79 -16.53 5.03
N PRO A 34 13.45 -17.15 4.02
CA PRO A 34 12.97 -18.41 3.43
C PRO A 34 12.81 -19.56 4.43
N ASP A 35 13.58 -19.54 5.53
CA ASP A 35 13.50 -20.53 6.62
C ASP A 35 12.44 -20.19 7.69
N GLY A 36 11.72 -19.08 7.52
CA GLY A 36 10.66 -18.62 8.42
C GLY A 36 11.10 -18.05 9.76
N LYS A 37 12.40 -17.98 10.03
CA LYS A 37 12.93 -17.59 11.36
C LYS A 37 12.91 -16.08 11.58
N ASN A 38 13.28 -15.31 10.57
CA ASN A 38 13.29 -13.85 10.66
C ASN A 38 12.00 -13.29 10.05
N ARG A 39 11.26 -12.52 10.83
CA ARG A 39 9.98 -11.93 10.44
C ARG A 39 9.97 -10.45 10.76
N GLU A 40 9.52 -9.64 9.82
CA GLU A 40 9.45 -8.19 9.94
C GLU A 40 8.14 -7.70 9.34
N ILE A 41 7.30 -7.03 10.13
CA ILE A 41 6.12 -6.34 9.59
C ILE A 41 6.60 -5.06 8.92
N ILE A 42 6.35 -4.95 7.62
CA ILE A 42 6.75 -3.79 6.82
C ILE A 42 5.73 -2.68 6.97
N THR A 43 4.44 -3.00 6.78
CA THR A 43 3.34 -2.04 6.81
C THR A 43 2.07 -2.71 7.29
N MET A 44 1.13 -1.92 7.81
CA MET A 44 -0.09 -2.44 8.44
C MET A 44 -1.24 -1.45 8.41
N GLY A 45 -2.30 -1.71 9.18
CA GLY A 45 -3.46 -0.83 9.26
C GLY A 45 -4.38 -0.97 8.06
N PHE A 46 -4.35 -2.11 7.37
CA PHE A 46 -5.29 -2.46 6.32
C PHE A 46 -6.55 -3.09 6.91
N ARG A 47 -7.67 -2.93 6.22
CA ARG A 47 -8.90 -3.62 6.61
C ARG A 47 -8.84 -5.10 6.26
N ASN A 48 -8.66 -5.39 4.97
CA ASN A 48 -8.60 -6.75 4.43
C ASN A 48 -7.77 -6.73 3.13
N PRO A 49 -6.44 -6.62 3.23
CA PRO A 49 -5.59 -6.65 2.07
C PRO A 49 -5.64 -8.03 1.45
N CYS A 50 -5.88 -8.11 0.16
CA CYS A 50 -5.97 -9.39 -0.54
C CYS A 50 -4.64 -9.75 -1.19
N ASP A 51 -4.03 -8.79 -1.87
CA ASP A 51 -2.80 -9.01 -2.62
C ASP A 51 -1.97 -7.72 -2.73
N PHE A 52 -0.73 -7.85 -3.20
CA PHE A 52 0.20 -6.75 -3.38
C PHE A 52 1.15 -6.99 -4.54
N ALA A 53 1.75 -5.92 -5.06
CA ALA A 53 2.80 -5.99 -6.06
C ALA A 53 3.94 -5.03 -5.73
N LEU A 54 5.13 -5.35 -6.25
CA LEU A 54 6.25 -4.44 -6.29
C LEU A 54 6.33 -3.81 -7.68
N ASN A 55 6.42 -2.48 -7.74
CA ASN A 55 6.70 -1.81 -9.00
C ASN A 55 8.18 -1.95 -9.41
N ARG A 56 8.58 -1.35 -10.54
CA ARG A 56 9.95 -1.40 -11.04
C ARG A 56 10.98 -0.75 -10.13
N ASP A 57 10.56 0.23 -9.32
CA ASP A 57 11.42 0.88 -8.32
C ASP A 57 11.60 0.02 -7.06
N GLY A 58 10.93 -1.15 -6.97
CA GLY A 58 10.91 -2.01 -5.81
C GLY A 58 10.02 -1.48 -4.67
N GLU A 59 9.10 -0.57 -4.97
CA GLU A 59 8.12 -0.07 -4.02
C GLU A 59 6.90 -0.97 -3.94
N LEU A 60 6.40 -1.19 -2.74
CA LEU A 60 5.29 -2.08 -2.43
C LEU A 60 3.95 -1.36 -2.55
N PHE A 61 3.01 -1.96 -3.28
CA PHE A 61 1.63 -1.47 -3.38
C PHE A 61 0.64 -2.56 -2.97
N VAL A 62 -0.28 -2.21 -2.08
CA VAL A 62 -1.24 -3.13 -1.47
C VAL A 62 -2.66 -2.72 -1.85
N TYR A 63 -3.46 -3.66 -2.34
CA TYR A 63 -4.88 -3.44 -2.62
C TYR A 63 -5.72 -3.83 -1.40
N ASP A 64 -6.31 -2.82 -0.76
CA ASP A 64 -7.09 -2.97 0.47
C ASP A 64 -8.59 -2.85 0.20
N ALA A 65 -9.38 -3.60 0.95
CA ALA A 65 -10.83 -3.63 0.85
C ALA A 65 -11.46 -2.32 1.33
N ASP A 66 -12.69 -2.10 0.86
CA ASP A 66 -13.54 -1.00 1.31
C ASP A 66 -14.05 -1.20 2.75
N MET A 67 -14.64 -0.17 3.29
CA MET A 67 -15.32 -0.20 4.57
C MET A 67 -16.80 0.19 4.37
N GLU A 68 -17.70 -0.69 4.72
CA GLU A 68 -19.14 -0.53 4.47
C GLU A 68 -19.94 -0.36 5.75
N TYR A 69 -19.83 -1.31 6.67
CA TYR A 69 -20.63 -1.41 7.88
C TYR A 69 -19.79 -1.81 9.10
N ASP A 70 -18.53 -1.47 9.11
CA ASP A 70 -17.55 -1.92 10.12
C ASP A 70 -17.86 -1.42 11.53
N ILE A 71 -18.70 -0.41 11.64
CA ILE A 71 -19.04 0.27 12.89
C ILE A 71 -20.50 0.08 13.33
N GLY A 72 -21.20 -0.86 12.71
CA GLY A 72 -22.62 -1.08 13.01
C GLY A 72 -23.56 0.00 12.43
N SER A 73 -23.08 0.85 11.56
CA SER A 73 -23.87 1.82 10.79
C SER A 73 -23.29 1.96 9.38
N PRO A 74 -24.08 2.41 8.39
CA PRO A 74 -23.58 2.66 7.04
C PRO A 74 -22.48 3.71 7.09
N TRP A 75 -21.26 3.28 6.80
CA TRP A 75 -20.08 4.15 6.75
C TRP A 75 -19.15 3.63 5.68
N TYR A 76 -19.11 4.32 4.56
CA TYR A 76 -18.35 3.90 3.40
C TYR A 76 -16.97 4.54 3.33
N ARG A 77 -15.96 3.73 3.04
CA ARG A 77 -14.63 4.13 2.57
C ARG A 77 -14.30 3.24 1.37
N PRO A 78 -13.72 3.80 0.28
CA PRO A 78 -13.47 3.03 -0.94
C PRO A 78 -12.41 1.94 -0.74
N THR A 79 -12.42 0.93 -1.61
CA THR A 79 -11.23 0.11 -1.86
C THR A 79 -10.12 1.01 -2.39
N ARG A 80 -8.87 0.67 -2.13
CA ARG A 80 -7.78 1.60 -2.41
C ARG A 80 -6.45 0.90 -2.60
N ILE A 81 -5.57 1.53 -3.36
CA ILE A 81 -4.17 1.14 -3.45
C ILE A 81 -3.35 1.98 -2.49
N ASN A 82 -2.64 1.32 -1.60
CA ASN A 82 -1.77 1.95 -0.62
C ASN A 82 -0.30 1.72 -0.98
N HIS A 83 0.54 2.73 -0.79
CA HIS A 83 1.98 2.58 -0.85
C HIS A 83 2.47 2.02 0.49
N GLY A 84 2.94 0.79 0.48
CA GLY A 84 3.38 0.06 1.68
C GLY A 84 4.79 0.44 2.10
N ILE A 85 4.98 1.61 2.70
CA ILE A 85 6.27 2.06 3.22
C ILE A 85 6.62 1.37 4.54
N SER A 86 7.91 1.31 4.87
CA SER A 86 8.39 0.73 6.13
C SER A 86 7.85 1.48 7.34
N GLY A 87 7.25 0.76 8.28
CA GLY A 87 6.59 1.33 9.47
C GLY A 87 5.24 1.97 9.17
N GLY A 88 4.75 1.92 7.92
CA GLY A 88 3.50 2.54 7.50
C GLY A 88 2.27 1.94 8.17
N ASP A 89 1.31 2.81 8.51
CA ASP A 89 0.00 2.46 9.03
C ASP A 89 -1.09 3.09 8.15
N SER A 90 -1.88 2.25 7.47
CA SER A 90 -2.98 2.70 6.61
C SER A 90 -4.25 3.08 7.38
N GLY A 91 -4.22 3.03 8.71
CA GLY A 91 -5.17 3.66 9.60
C GLY A 91 -6.46 2.90 9.86
N TRP A 92 -6.61 1.64 9.42
CA TRP A 92 -7.81 0.89 9.79
C TRP A 92 -7.80 0.50 11.26
N ARG A 93 -8.96 0.68 11.91
CA ARG A 93 -9.22 0.28 13.29
C ARG A 93 -10.64 -0.30 13.39
N ALA A 94 -10.80 -1.37 14.14
CA ALA A 94 -12.07 -2.07 14.28
C ALA A 94 -13.14 -1.23 14.98
N THR A 95 -12.75 -0.41 15.93
CA THR A 95 -13.67 0.31 16.83
C THR A 95 -13.84 1.78 16.45
N SER A 96 -12.76 2.44 16.08
CA SER A 96 -12.74 3.86 15.72
C SER A 96 -12.78 4.10 14.21
N LYS A 97 -12.86 3.03 13.42
CA LYS A 97 -12.92 3.05 11.96
C LYS A 97 -11.55 3.37 11.35
N LYS A 98 -11.53 3.70 10.08
CA LYS A 98 -10.31 4.18 9.45
C LYS A 98 -9.98 5.59 9.93
N TRP A 99 -8.77 5.80 10.41
CA TRP A 99 -8.24 7.11 10.71
C TRP A 99 -8.20 7.96 9.45
N ARG A 100 -8.39 9.23 9.62
CA ARG A 100 -8.33 10.17 8.49
C ARG A 100 -6.90 10.29 8.01
N GLU A 101 -6.73 10.42 6.69
CA GLU A 101 -5.42 10.54 6.05
C GLU A 101 -4.63 11.80 6.47
N TYR A 102 -5.31 12.79 7.02
CA TYR A 102 -4.67 13.99 7.57
C TYR A 102 -4.05 13.80 8.96
N PHE A 103 -4.28 12.65 9.61
CA PHE A 103 -3.58 12.35 10.85
C PHE A 103 -2.11 12.03 10.57
N PRO A 104 -1.19 12.55 11.40
CA PRO A 104 0.24 12.34 11.19
C PRO A 104 0.66 10.85 11.29
N ASP A 105 -0.19 10.00 11.86
CA ASP A 105 0.07 8.57 12.02
C ASP A 105 -0.51 7.70 10.90
N THR A 106 -1.16 8.29 9.90
CA THR A 106 -1.84 7.54 8.85
C THR A 106 -1.20 7.79 7.50
N VAL A 107 -0.76 6.75 6.83
CA VAL A 107 -0.31 6.82 5.43
C VAL A 107 -1.53 6.74 4.53
N GLY A 108 -1.77 7.78 3.74
CA GLY A 108 -2.88 7.84 2.78
C GLY A 108 -2.72 6.88 1.60
N SER A 109 -3.81 6.69 0.86
CA SER A 109 -3.80 5.92 -0.38
C SER A 109 -3.11 6.66 -1.53
N VAL A 110 -2.57 5.93 -2.50
CA VAL A 110 -2.10 6.53 -3.77
C VAL A 110 -3.24 6.74 -4.74
N VAL A 111 -4.31 5.95 -4.63
CA VAL A 111 -5.56 6.10 -5.37
C VAL A 111 -6.70 5.37 -4.67
N ASP A 112 -7.85 6.02 -4.60
CA ASP A 112 -9.11 5.40 -4.24
C ASP A 112 -9.73 4.77 -5.48
N VAL A 113 -10.10 3.48 -5.40
CA VAL A 113 -10.63 2.71 -6.53
C VAL A 113 -12.16 2.81 -6.60
N GLY A 114 -12.82 2.76 -5.46
CA GLY A 114 -14.28 2.80 -5.36
C GLY A 114 -14.84 1.60 -4.60
N PRO A 115 -16.15 1.33 -4.71
CA PRO A 115 -16.72 0.11 -4.16
C PRO A 115 -16.16 -1.11 -4.89
N GLY A 116 -16.00 -2.24 -4.19
CA GLY A 116 -15.52 -3.46 -4.82
C GLY A 116 -15.01 -4.50 -3.85
N SER A 117 -14.58 -5.62 -4.42
CA SER A 117 -13.93 -6.71 -3.71
C SER A 117 -12.54 -6.94 -4.29
N PRO A 118 -11.49 -6.42 -3.64
CA PRO A 118 -10.11 -6.64 -4.04
C PRO A 118 -9.75 -8.12 -4.12
N THR A 119 -9.06 -8.50 -5.19
CA THR A 119 -8.47 -9.82 -5.37
C THR A 119 -7.03 -9.70 -5.86
N GLY A 120 -6.66 -10.19 -7.04
CA GLY A 120 -5.28 -10.21 -7.52
C GLY A 120 -4.70 -8.83 -7.83
N VAL A 121 -3.39 -8.69 -7.64
CA VAL A 121 -2.60 -7.50 -8.01
C VAL A 121 -1.31 -7.93 -8.69
N ILE A 122 -0.96 -7.34 -9.83
CA ILE A 122 0.32 -7.59 -10.49
C ILE A 122 0.91 -6.32 -11.10
N ALA A 123 2.24 -6.20 -11.08
CA ALA A 123 2.93 -5.16 -11.82
C ALA A 123 3.14 -5.57 -13.28
N GLY A 124 2.91 -4.65 -14.21
CA GLY A 124 2.96 -4.92 -15.65
C GLY A 124 4.36 -5.09 -16.25
N MET A 125 5.44 -4.89 -15.48
CA MET A 125 6.81 -4.80 -16.00
C MET A 125 7.28 -6.00 -16.83
N ASN A 126 6.75 -7.19 -16.57
CA ASN A 126 7.09 -8.41 -17.29
C ASN A 126 6.14 -8.71 -18.48
N ALA A 127 5.09 -7.91 -18.66
CA ALA A 127 4.16 -8.11 -19.77
C ALA A 127 4.74 -7.62 -21.11
N ARG A 128 4.37 -8.28 -22.19
CA ARG A 128 4.58 -7.77 -23.56
C ARG A 128 3.45 -6.84 -23.97
N PHE A 129 3.25 -5.79 -23.19
CA PHE A 129 2.26 -4.75 -23.41
C PHE A 129 2.92 -3.42 -23.76
N PRO A 130 2.18 -2.45 -24.30
CA PRO A 130 2.69 -1.09 -24.50
C PRO A 130 3.34 -0.52 -23.25
N THR A 131 4.39 0.26 -23.41
CA THR A 131 5.25 0.79 -22.35
C THR A 131 4.46 1.33 -21.14
N HIS A 132 3.40 2.11 -21.39
CA HIS A 132 2.59 2.71 -20.31
C HIS A 132 1.84 1.69 -19.45
N TYR A 133 1.54 0.49 -19.97
CA TYR A 133 1.00 -0.63 -19.19
C TYR A 133 2.09 -1.40 -18.43
N ARG A 134 3.31 -1.39 -18.95
CA ARG A 134 4.43 -2.04 -18.26
C ARG A 134 4.85 -1.29 -16.99
N ASP A 135 4.58 0.01 -16.92
CA ASP A 135 4.81 0.84 -15.74
C ASP A 135 3.59 0.90 -14.80
N ALA A 136 2.46 0.26 -15.17
CA ALA A 136 1.23 0.21 -14.39
C ALA A 136 1.16 -1.01 -13.47
N LEU A 137 0.27 -0.92 -12.46
CA LEU A 137 -0.23 -2.09 -11.74
C LEU A 137 -1.56 -2.51 -12.36
N PHE A 138 -1.86 -3.81 -12.35
CA PHE A 138 -3.17 -4.34 -12.70
C PHE A 138 -3.81 -4.89 -11.43
N ILE A 139 -5.06 -4.53 -11.21
CA ILE A 139 -5.83 -4.94 -10.02
C ILE A 139 -7.16 -5.53 -10.44
N CYS A 140 -7.56 -6.58 -9.76
CA CYS A 140 -8.80 -7.30 -10.02
C CYS A 140 -9.89 -6.93 -9.02
N ASP A 141 -11.09 -6.60 -9.53
CA ASP A 141 -12.30 -6.44 -8.74
C ASP A 141 -13.27 -7.59 -9.04
N TRP A 142 -13.53 -8.40 -8.03
CA TRP A 142 -14.42 -9.54 -8.16
C TRP A 142 -15.90 -9.15 -8.25
N THR A 143 -16.32 -8.11 -7.50
CA THR A 143 -17.74 -7.72 -7.41
C THR A 143 -18.24 -7.07 -8.69
N PHE A 144 -17.46 -6.15 -9.26
CA PHE A 144 -17.85 -5.39 -10.45
C PHE A 144 -17.27 -5.99 -11.74
N ALA A 145 -16.68 -7.19 -11.66
CA ALA A 145 -16.18 -7.91 -12.83
C ALA A 145 -15.22 -7.07 -13.70
N THR A 146 -14.35 -6.30 -13.05
CA THR A 146 -13.49 -5.32 -13.73
C THR A 146 -12.02 -5.49 -13.32
N MET A 147 -11.13 -5.51 -14.29
CA MET A 147 -9.70 -5.31 -14.06
C MET A 147 -9.36 -3.85 -14.37
N TYR A 148 -8.69 -3.18 -13.45
CA TYR A 148 -8.19 -1.83 -13.65
C TYR A 148 -6.69 -1.84 -13.86
N SER A 149 -6.19 -0.90 -14.66
CA SER A 149 -4.79 -0.51 -14.67
C SER A 149 -4.60 0.75 -13.84
N ILE A 150 -3.62 0.74 -12.94
CA ILE A 150 -3.27 1.86 -12.07
C ILE A 150 -1.95 2.44 -12.59
N HIS A 151 -2.02 3.61 -13.19
CA HIS A 151 -0.87 4.32 -13.72
C HIS A 151 -0.26 5.19 -12.63
N LEU A 152 0.90 4.77 -12.13
CA LEU A 152 1.61 5.44 -11.05
C LEU A 152 2.42 6.61 -11.58
N LYS A 153 2.27 7.78 -10.95
CA LYS A 153 3.08 8.99 -11.19
C LYS A 153 3.85 9.31 -9.92
N PRO A 154 5.18 9.52 -10.00
CA PRO A 154 5.96 9.95 -8.84
C PRO A 154 5.41 11.23 -8.21
N ASN A 155 5.33 11.27 -6.88
CA ASN A 155 4.89 12.41 -6.09
C ASN A 155 5.75 12.50 -4.82
N GLY A 156 6.75 13.38 -4.84
CA GLY A 156 7.76 13.40 -3.78
C GLY A 156 8.45 12.05 -3.66
N SER A 157 8.54 11.52 -2.47
CA SER A 157 9.12 10.21 -2.17
C SER A 157 8.11 9.05 -2.27
N SER A 158 6.88 9.34 -2.74
CA SER A 158 5.81 8.37 -2.96
C SER A 158 5.23 8.51 -4.38
N TYR A 159 3.96 8.16 -4.55
CA TYR A 159 3.24 8.17 -5.81
C TYR A 159 1.82 8.66 -5.66
N ILE A 160 1.23 9.09 -6.77
CA ILE A 160 -0.21 9.20 -6.98
C ILE A 160 -0.60 8.25 -8.13
N GLY A 161 -1.78 7.65 -8.03
CA GLY A 161 -2.29 6.70 -9.02
C GLY A 161 -3.44 7.28 -9.85
N GLU A 162 -3.46 6.93 -11.13
CA GLU A 162 -4.59 7.18 -12.02
C GLU A 162 -5.21 5.83 -12.39
N LYS A 163 -6.47 5.61 -11.99
CA LYS A 163 -7.23 4.39 -12.30
C LYS A 163 -7.81 4.48 -13.70
N ARG A 164 -7.61 3.44 -14.52
CA ARG A 164 -8.28 3.25 -15.80
C ARG A 164 -8.86 1.85 -15.89
N GLU A 165 -10.01 1.71 -16.50
CA GLU A 165 -10.56 0.41 -16.83
C GLU A 165 -9.69 -0.27 -17.89
N PHE A 166 -9.33 -1.52 -17.66
CA PHE A 166 -8.52 -2.31 -18.57
C PHE A 166 -9.35 -3.43 -19.22
N ILE A 167 -10.11 -4.16 -18.41
CA ILE A 167 -11.08 -5.16 -18.88
C ILE A 167 -12.33 -5.04 -18.00
N SER A 168 -13.47 -5.06 -18.63
CA SER A 168 -14.75 -5.17 -17.93
C SER A 168 -15.72 -6.07 -18.71
N ASN A 169 -16.76 -6.50 -18.02
CA ASN A 169 -17.85 -7.22 -18.63
C ASN A 169 -19.18 -6.70 -18.08
N SER A 170 -20.06 -6.27 -18.97
CA SER A 170 -21.34 -5.69 -18.62
C SER A 170 -22.35 -6.66 -18.01
N ASP A 171 -22.16 -7.97 -18.20
CA ASP A 171 -23.05 -9.01 -17.64
C ASP A 171 -22.59 -9.55 -16.28
N GLY A 172 -21.46 -9.04 -15.74
CA GLY A 172 -20.92 -9.45 -14.45
C GLY A 172 -20.31 -10.85 -14.41
N SER A 173 -20.07 -11.48 -15.58
CA SER A 173 -19.55 -12.85 -15.65
C SER A 173 -18.04 -12.97 -15.35
N LEU A 174 -17.29 -11.88 -15.34
CA LEU A 174 -15.87 -11.85 -15.04
C LEU A 174 -15.59 -11.64 -13.53
N ALA A 175 -16.01 -12.55 -12.69
CA ALA A 175 -15.64 -12.54 -11.28
C ALA A 175 -14.13 -12.84 -11.12
N LEU A 176 -13.30 -11.82 -11.27
CA LEU A 176 -11.84 -11.92 -11.31
C LEU A 176 -11.29 -12.31 -9.94
N THR A 177 -10.48 -13.38 -9.89
CA THR A 177 -9.94 -13.89 -8.63
C THR A 177 -8.44 -13.69 -8.49
N ASP A 178 -7.70 -13.76 -9.60
CA ASP A 178 -6.25 -13.59 -9.59
C ASP A 178 -5.71 -13.24 -10.97
N VAL A 179 -4.49 -12.69 -11.04
CA VAL A 179 -3.82 -12.29 -12.29
C VAL A 179 -2.31 -12.50 -12.19
N VAL A 180 -1.70 -13.03 -13.26
CA VAL A 180 -0.25 -13.21 -13.35
C VAL A 180 0.26 -12.85 -14.75
N ILE A 181 1.55 -12.48 -14.85
CA ILE A 181 2.24 -12.38 -16.12
C ILE A 181 3.05 -13.66 -16.32
N GLY A 182 2.74 -14.41 -17.37
CA GLY A 182 3.44 -15.63 -17.71
C GLY A 182 4.87 -15.39 -18.24
N PRO A 183 5.71 -16.41 -18.27
CA PRO A 183 7.07 -16.30 -18.80
C PRO A 183 7.11 -15.96 -20.31
N ASP A 184 6.00 -16.13 -21.01
CA ASP A 184 5.79 -15.73 -22.40
C ASP A 184 5.44 -14.23 -22.55
N GLY A 185 5.30 -13.51 -21.43
CA GLY A 185 4.93 -12.10 -21.40
C GLY A 185 3.44 -11.82 -21.63
N ASN A 186 2.62 -12.86 -21.74
CA ASN A 186 1.17 -12.69 -21.77
C ASN A 186 0.62 -12.56 -20.34
N MET A 187 -0.53 -11.92 -20.20
CA MET A 187 -1.25 -11.86 -18.94
C MET A 187 -2.25 -13.02 -18.88
N TYR A 188 -2.28 -13.70 -17.74
CA TYR A 188 -3.26 -14.75 -17.44
C TYR A 188 -4.06 -14.32 -16.21
N PHE A 189 -5.37 -14.55 -16.26
CA PHE A 189 -6.23 -14.28 -15.11
C PHE A 189 -7.30 -15.35 -14.96
N CYS A 190 -7.69 -15.56 -13.70
CA CYS A 190 -8.72 -16.52 -13.34
C CYS A 190 -10.02 -15.79 -13.02
N VAL A 191 -11.13 -16.41 -13.35
CA VAL A 191 -12.46 -16.02 -12.91
C VAL A 191 -13.15 -17.19 -12.21
N GLY A 192 -13.98 -16.89 -11.20
CA GLY A 192 -14.71 -17.93 -10.49
C GLY A 192 -15.28 -17.47 -9.16
N GLY A 193 -15.94 -18.40 -8.49
CA GLY A 193 -16.52 -18.23 -7.16
C GLY A 193 -18.03 -18.41 -7.13
N ARG A 194 -18.57 -18.56 -5.93
CA ARG A 194 -19.99 -18.71 -5.60
C ARG A 194 -20.74 -19.77 -6.42
N GLY A 195 -20.07 -20.89 -6.74
CA GLY A 195 -20.68 -21.99 -7.50
C GLY A 195 -20.82 -21.76 -9.01
N GLY A 196 -20.28 -20.64 -9.53
CA GLY A 196 -20.21 -20.38 -10.97
C GLY A 196 -19.13 -21.19 -11.66
N GLN A 197 -19.20 -21.28 -12.99
CA GLN A 197 -18.16 -21.90 -13.80
C GLN A 197 -16.89 -21.06 -13.74
N SER A 198 -15.76 -21.72 -13.46
CA SER A 198 -14.44 -21.08 -13.42
C SER A 198 -13.77 -21.15 -14.79
N TYR A 199 -12.98 -20.12 -15.12
CA TYR A 199 -12.22 -20.03 -16.36
C TYR A 199 -10.83 -19.47 -16.10
N LEU A 200 -9.90 -19.85 -16.98
CA LEU A 200 -8.59 -19.24 -17.13
C LEU A 200 -8.53 -18.54 -18.48
N TYR A 201 -8.26 -17.23 -18.45
CA TYR A 201 -8.12 -16.40 -19.65
C TYR A 201 -6.68 -16.01 -19.89
N ARG A 202 -6.34 -15.75 -21.14
CA ARG A 202 -5.07 -15.19 -21.57
C ARG A 202 -5.29 -13.91 -22.38
N ILE A 203 -4.54 -12.87 -22.07
CA ILE A 203 -4.49 -11.64 -22.83
C ILE A 203 -3.17 -11.56 -23.55
N THR A 204 -3.23 -11.36 -24.85
CA THR A 204 -2.05 -11.18 -25.73
C THR A 204 -2.18 -9.84 -26.45
N TYR A 205 -1.16 -9.02 -26.37
CA TYR A 205 -1.12 -7.77 -27.15
C TYR A 205 -0.80 -8.10 -28.61
N THR A 206 -1.61 -7.56 -29.52
CA THR A 206 -1.49 -7.77 -30.97
C THR A 206 -1.29 -6.47 -31.75
N GLY A 207 -1.13 -5.35 -31.04
CA GLY A 207 -0.93 -4.03 -31.63
C GLY A 207 0.53 -3.79 -32.07
N SER A 208 0.80 -2.58 -32.53
CA SER A 208 2.11 -2.16 -33.07
C SER A 208 2.88 -1.17 -32.18
N GLU A 209 2.32 -0.78 -31.01
CA GLU A 209 3.04 0.10 -30.11
C GLU A 209 4.26 -0.61 -29.50
N SER A 210 5.29 0.17 -29.16
CA SER A 210 6.48 -0.36 -28.49
C SER A 210 6.12 -1.03 -27.17
N THR A 211 6.66 -2.22 -26.97
CA THR A 211 6.56 -2.98 -25.73
C THR A 211 7.87 -2.93 -24.92
N GLU A 212 8.75 -2.00 -25.20
CA GLU A 212 9.98 -1.80 -24.44
C GLU A 212 9.67 -1.16 -23.08
N LEU A 213 10.49 -1.46 -22.08
CA LEU A 213 10.41 -0.78 -20.79
C LEU A 213 10.87 0.67 -20.92
N SER A 214 10.18 1.58 -20.23
CA SER A 214 10.68 2.93 -20.03
C SER A 214 12.03 2.90 -19.30
N GLN A 215 12.83 3.95 -19.43
CA GLN A 215 14.04 4.06 -18.60
C GLN A 215 13.66 4.25 -17.14
N LEU A 216 14.39 3.57 -16.24
CA LEU A 216 14.22 3.75 -14.81
C LEU A 216 14.70 5.15 -14.41
N ASP A 217 13.85 5.90 -13.76
CA ASP A 217 14.20 7.23 -13.25
C ASP A 217 15.05 7.12 -11.98
N THR A 218 16.33 7.45 -12.10
CA THR A 218 17.30 7.46 -10.99
C THR A 218 17.82 8.86 -10.65
N THR A 219 17.43 9.88 -11.37
CA THR A 219 18.06 11.21 -11.30
C THR A 219 17.11 12.36 -10.94
N SER A 220 15.81 12.19 -11.13
CA SER A 220 14.82 13.21 -10.81
C SER A 220 14.79 13.55 -9.33
N GLU A 221 14.17 14.66 -8.97
CA GLU A 221 13.92 15.03 -7.58
C GLU A 221 13.06 13.98 -6.85
N HIS A 222 12.14 13.32 -7.55
CA HIS A 222 11.36 12.22 -7.00
C HIS A 222 12.22 10.98 -6.69
N ALA A 223 13.15 10.63 -7.58
CA ALA A 223 14.08 9.53 -7.33
C ALA A 223 14.97 9.80 -6.12
N LYS A 224 15.50 11.04 -6.00
CA LYS A 224 16.27 11.48 -4.83
C LYS A 224 15.44 11.47 -3.55
N ALA A 225 14.19 11.93 -3.61
CA ALA A 225 13.28 11.88 -2.47
C ALA A 225 13.02 10.45 -2.01
N ARG A 226 12.78 9.50 -2.94
CA ARG A 226 12.67 8.06 -2.62
C ARG A 226 13.95 7.51 -1.99
N ALA A 227 15.11 7.88 -2.50
CA ALA A 227 16.39 7.46 -1.93
C ALA A 227 16.57 7.98 -0.48
N THR A 228 16.17 9.23 -0.21
CA THR A 228 16.17 9.82 1.14
C THR A 228 15.24 9.05 2.07
N ARG A 229 14.00 8.79 1.66
CA ARG A 229 13.04 8.01 2.44
C ARG A 229 13.59 6.61 2.76
N ARG A 230 14.10 5.90 1.75
CA ARG A 230 14.70 4.56 1.95
C ARG A 230 15.91 4.58 2.89
N LYS A 231 16.72 5.65 2.85
CA LYS A 231 17.82 5.82 3.81
C LYS A 231 17.29 5.94 5.23
N LEU A 232 16.22 6.69 5.45
CA LEU A 232 15.56 6.80 6.77
C LEU A 232 14.96 5.47 7.20
N GLU A 233 14.29 4.77 6.30
CA GLU A 233 13.72 3.45 6.53
C GLU A 233 14.79 2.40 6.90
N SER A 234 16.02 2.55 6.45
CA SER A 234 17.12 1.65 6.83
C SER A 234 17.49 1.72 8.32
N PHE A 235 17.02 2.72 9.05
CA PHE A 235 17.16 2.84 10.50
C PHE A 235 15.99 2.22 11.29
N HIS A 236 14.97 1.71 10.61
CA HIS A 236 13.84 1.07 11.26
C HIS A 236 14.24 -0.34 11.74
N GLY A 237 13.60 -0.80 12.80
CA GLY A 237 13.77 -2.16 13.31
C GLY A 237 14.92 -2.37 14.28
N SER A 238 15.84 -1.41 14.43
CA SER A 238 16.99 -1.56 15.34
C SER A 238 17.52 -0.23 15.88
N ALA A 239 18.20 -0.30 17.02
CA ALA A 239 18.94 0.86 17.53
C ALA A 239 20.15 1.14 16.62
N ASN A 240 20.34 2.41 16.24
CA ASN A 240 21.43 2.86 15.38
C ASN A 240 21.91 4.24 15.83
N GLY A 241 23.22 4.37 16.12
CA GLY A 241 23.81 5.61 16.63
C GLY A 241 23.73 6.81 15.68
N GLU A 242 23.63 6.58 14.36
CA GLU A 242 23.53 7.63 13.35
C GLU A 242 22.08 8.10 13.13
N ALA A 243 21.09 7.25 13.47
CA ALA A 243 19.69 7.45 13.14
C ALA A 243 19.16 8.82 13.61
N LEU A 244 19.44 9.20 14.86
CA LEU A 244 18.97 10.46 15.42
C LEU A 244 19.52 11.68 14.68
N GLY A 245 20.81 11.65 14.34
CA GLY A 245 21.46 12.75 13.61
C GLY A 245 20.89 12.95 12.22
N VAL A 246 20.67 11.86 11.49
CA VAL A 246 20.13 11.91 10.13
C VAL A 246 18.61 12.17 10.15
N ALA A 247 17.84 11.44 10.94
CA ALA A 247 16.39 11.51 10.91
C ALA A 247 15.87 12.87 11.40
N TRP A 248 16.52 13.47 12.40
CA TRP A 248 16.06 14.76 12.94
C TRP A 248 16.04 15.87 11.89
N THR A 249 16.98 15.87 10.95
CA THR A 249 17.03 16.89 9.88
C THR A 249 15.88 16.78 8.89
N HIS A 250 15.14 15.67 8.93
CA HIS A 250 14.04 15.39 8.03
C HIS A 250 12.65 15.42 8.70
N LEU A 251 12.56 15.62 10.01
CA LEU A 251 11.27 15.73 10.72
C LEU A 251 10.40 16.88 10.20
N GLY A 252 11.01 18.01 9.81
CA GLY A 252 10.32 19.14 9.23
C GLY A 252 10.21 19.12 7.71
N SER A 253 10.40 17.96 7.06
CA SER A 253 10.29 17.85 5.59
C SER A 253 8.88 18.16 5.10
N GLU A 254 8.76 18.93 4.01
CA GLU A 254 7.48 19.12 3.31
C GLU A 254 6.96 17.81 2.69
N ASP A 255 7.87 16.89 2.33
CA ASP A 255 7.48 15.55 1.88
C ASP A 255 6.98 14.72 3.06
N TYR A 256 5.69 14.41 3.04
CA TYR A 256 5.02 13.67 4.11
C TYR A 256 5.68 12.31 4.41
N HIS A 257 6.04 11.55 3.37
CA HIS A 257 6.58 10.20 3.55
C HIS A 257 8.04 10.23 4.04
N ILE A 258 8.83 11.26 3.69
CA ILE A 258 10.15 11.51 4.28
C ILE A 258 10.00 11.84 5.76
N ARG A 259 9.10 12.78 6.11
CA ARG A 259 8.82 13.16 7.49
C ARG A 259 8.35 11.97 8.32
N TYR A 260 7.44 11.16 7.75
CA TYR A 260 6.94 9.96 8.38
C TYR A 260 8.07 8.95 8.67
N ALA A 261 8.90 8.64 7.67
CA ALA A 261 10.03 7.71 7.83
C ALA A 261 11.05 8.21 8.85
N ALA A 262 11.29 9.53 8.89
CA ALA A 262 12.17 10.16 9.88
C ALA A 262 11.64 9.99 11.31
N ARG A 263 10.35 10.19 11.52
CA ARG A 263 9.71 9.98 12.82
C ARG A 263 9.86 8.52 13.27
N ILE A 264 9.50 7.56 12.42
CA ILE A 264 9.63 6.13 12.74
C ILE A 264 11.08 5.78 13.06
N ALA A 265 12.07 6.31 12.31
CA ALA A 265 13.48 6.07 12.59
C ALA A 265 13.89 6.56 14.00
N ILE A 266 13.34 7.68 14.47
CA ILE A 266 13.57 8.20 15.82
C ILE A 266 12.86 7.36 16.88
N GLU A 267 11.62 6.95 16.64
CA GLU A 267 10.84 6.12 17.56
C GLU A 267 11.50 4.76 17.86
N TRP A 268 12.31 4.24 16.93
CA TRP A 268 13.13 3.04 17.13
C TRP A 268 14.35 3.26 18.05
N GLN A 269 14.69 4.53 18.34
CA GLN A 269 15.81 4.85 19.22
C GLN A 269 15.35 5.00 20.67
N ASN A 270 16.27 4.78 21.61
CA ASN A 270 15.95 4.91 23.03
C ASN A 270 15.49 6.36 23.35
N PRO A 271 14.31 6.57 23.91
CA PRO A 271 13.76 7.91 24.20
C PRO A 271 14.68 8.78 25.07
N LYS A 272 15.52 8.19 25.90
CA LYS A 272 16.51 8.94 26.71
C LYS A 272 17.43 9.83 25.88
N PHE A 273 17.65 9.48 24.60
CA PHE A 273 18.54 10.25 23.74
C PHE A 273 17.85 11.36 22.95
N TRP A 274 16.53 11.35 22.84
CA TRP A 274 15.82 12.32 21.99
C TRP A 274 14.66 13.05 22.68
N ALA A 275 14.10 12.53 23.77
CA ALA A 275 12.91 13.14 24.40
C ALA A 275 13.10 14.62 24.76
N GLN A 276 14.27 14.97 25.36
CA GLN A 276 14.55 16.37 25.73
C GLN A 276 14.64 17.30 24.51
N LYS A 277 15.18 16.80 23.41
CA LYS A 277 15.25 17.54 22.14
C LYS A 277 13.87 17.72 21.53
N ALA A 278 13.00 16.69 21.59
CA ALA A 278 11.62 16.77 21.13
C ALA A 278 10.82 17.85 21.87
N TYR A 279 10.96 17.95 23.19
CA TYR A 279 10.30 19.02 23.99
C TYR A 279 10.78 20.42 23.63
N SER A 280 11.95 20.57 23.04
CA SER A 280 12.52 21.87 22.64
C SER A 280 12.37 22.15 21.14
N GLU A 281 11.81 21.22 20.37
CA GLU A 281 11.57 21.42 18.94
C GLU A 281 10.55 22.54 18.72
N LYS A 282 10.80 23.38 17.72
CA LYS A 282 9.96 24.54 17.39
C LYS A 282 9.40 24.50 15.96
N ASN A 283 9.80 23.51 15.20
CA ASN A 283 9.25 23.32 13.86
C ASN A 283 7.89 22.61 13.97
N ASP A 284 6.83 23.27 13.53
CA ASP A 284 5.46 22.78 13.63
C ASP A 284 5.21 21.47 12.84
N LEU A 285 6.07 21.15 11.89
CA LEU A 285 6.00 19.90 11.11
C LEU A 285 6.81 18.76 11.74
N ALA A 286 7.69 19.05 12.70
CA ALA A 286 8.63 18.08 13.27
C ALA A 286 8.07 17.30 14.48
#